data_09764ff79977b136f2c9d4e0f7dae444
#
_entry.id   09764ff79977b136f2c9d4e0f7dae444
#
_cell.length_a   1.000
_cell.length_b   1.000
_cell.length_c   1.000
_cell.angle_alpha   90.00
_cell.angle_beta   90.00
_cell.angle_gamma   90.00
#
_symmetry.space_group_name_H-M   'P 1'
#
loop_
_entity.id
_entity.type
_entity.pdbx_description
1 polymer ?
#
loop_
_entity_poly.entity_id
_entity_poly.type
_entity_poly.pdbx_seq_one_letter_code
_entity_poly.pdbx_strand_id
1 'polypeptide(L)'
;LDAERLAYTLGYASELFKMLSEPTRLLIFMYLAKRGEASVKEIAEAIGRPENLVSYHMSAVKRLGFIGFRKVGKNVYYRLVDDRLKKLIQVAMELVESRQEFSIKPRRLKFRVKEMAGNV
;
A
#
# COMPACT_ATOMS: atom_id res chain seq x y z
N LEU A 1 -11.80 -25.08 1.86
CA LEU A 1 -11.18 -24.81 3.17
C LEU A 1 -11.94 -25.49 4.28
N ASP A 2 -11.28 -26.22 5.17
CA ASP A 2 -11.91 -26.66 6.40
C ASP A 2 -12.07 -25.49 7.40
N ALA A 3 -12.79 -25.71 8.49
CA ALA A 3 -13.11 -24.65 9.44
C ALA A 3 -11.88 -24.03 10.08
N GLU A 4 -10.88 -24.84 10.42
CA GLU A 4 -9.65 -24.33 11.06
C GLU A 4 -8.86 -23.47 10.09
N ARG A 5 -8.66 -23.96 8.87
CA ARG A 5 -7.93 -23.22 7.84
C ARG A 5 -8.66 -21.93 7.46
N LEU A 6 -9.99 -21.98 7.41
CA LEU A 6 -10.79 -20.78 7.16
C LEU A 6 -10.58 -19.74 8.25
N ALA A 7 -10.54 -20.16 9.51
CA ALA A 7 -10.31 -19.23 10.62
C ALA A 7 -8.98 -18.53 10.52
N TYR A 8 -7.89 -19.25 10.22
CA TYR A 8 -6.56 -18.65 10.02
C TYR A 8 -6.54 -17.74 8.80
N THR A 9 -7.12 -18.19 7.70
CA THR A 9 -7.15 -17.40 6.45
C THR A 9 -7.91 -16.09 6.66
N LEU A 10 -9.04 -16.12 7.34
CA LEU A 10 -9.79 -14.91 7.68
C LEU A 10 -8.97 -13.97 8.54
N GLY A 11 -8.25 -14.51 9.53
CA GLY A 11 -7.37 -13.70 10.37
C GLY A 11 -6.30 -12.98 9.57
N TYR A 12 -5.60 -13.69 8.70
CA TYR A 12 -4.57 -13.10 7.84
C TYR A 12 -5.15 -12.13 6.82
N ALA A 13 -6.30 -12.46 6.24
CA ALA A 13 -6.97 -11.54 5.31
C ALA A 13 -7.39 -10.25 6.01
N SER A 14 -7.87 -10.35 7.24
CA SER A 14 -8.20 -9.18 8.06
C SER A 14 -6.98 -8.30 8.30
N GLU A 15 -5.84 -8.89 8.61
CA GLU A 15 -4.59 -8.15 8.78
C GLU A 15 -4.15 -7.48 7.48
N LEU A 16 -4.32 -8.15 6.34
CA LEU A 16 -4.03 -7.57 5.03
C LEU A 16 -4.89 -6.31 4.79
N PHE A 17 -6.20 -6.42 4.99
CA PHE A 17 -7.09 -5.27 4.80
C PHE A 17 -6.80 -4.14 5.77
N LYS A 18 -6.47 -4.48 7.01
CA LYS A 18 -6.08 -3.49 8.01
C LYS A 18 -4.81 -2.74 7.59
N MET A 19 -3.83 -3.47 7.05
CA MET A 19 -2.63 -2.88 6.51
C MET A 19 -2.95 -1.87 5.41
N LEU A 20 -3.85 -2.22 4.51
CA LEU A 20 -4.24 -1.38 3.37
C LEU A 20 -5.17 -0.23 3.77
N SER A 21 -5.84 -0.33 4.91
CA SER A 21 -6.82 0.69 5.33
C SER A 21 -6.21 1.99 5.82
N GLU A 22 -4.91 2.00 6.16
CA GLU A 22 -4.23 3.21 6.59
C GLU A 22 -3.83 4.01 5.33
N PRO A 23 -4.30 5.27 5.19
CA PRO A 23 -4.13 6.02 3.94
C PRO A 23 -2.70 6.21 3.47
N THR A 24 -1.77 6.49 4.38
CA THR A 24 -0.37 6.67 4.01
C THR A 24 0.23 5.38 3.48
N ARG A 25 -0.07 4.24 4.11
CA ARG A 25 0.39 2.94 3.63
C ARG A 25 -0.20 2.58 2.28
N LEU A 26 -1.49 2.82 2.10
CA LEU A 26 -2.14 2.57 0.81
C LEU A 26 -1.47 3.38 -0.30
N LEU A 27 -1.16 4.64 -0.02
CA LEU A 27 -0.48 5.52 -0.96
C LEU A 27 0.92 5.01 -1.31
N ILE A 28 1.67 4.54 -0.31
CA ILE A 28 3.00 3.94 -0.53
C ILE A 28 2.89 2.70 -1.42
N PHE A 29 1.92 1.84 -1.16
CA PHE A 29 1.73 0.62 -1.95
C PHE A 29 1.33 0.93 -3.39
N MET A 30 0.50 1.93 -3.61
CA MET A 30 0.16 2.39 -4.95
C MET A 30 1.41 2.88 -5.69
N TYR A 31 2.25 3.64 -5.03
CA TYR A 31 3.50 4.11 -5.62
C TYR A 31 4.44 2.96 -5.97
N LEU A 32 4.61 2.00 -5.05
CA LEU A 32 5.44 0.81 -5.31
C LEU A 32 4.86 -0.05 -6.42
N ALA A 33 3.54 -0.19 -6.49
CA ALA A 33 2.88 -0.94 -7.56
C ALA A 33 3.17 -0.33 -8.93
N LYS A 34 3.20 0.99 -9.00
CA LYS A 34 3.49 1.71 -10.24
C LYS A 34 4.97 1.70 -10.58
N ARG A 35 5.82 1.90 -9.60
CA ARG A 35 7.26 2.08 -9.78
C ARG A 35 8.03 0.76 -9.87
N GLY A 36 7.54 -0.29 -9.21
CA GLY A 36 8.21 -1.57 -9.07
C GLY A 36 9.06 -1.63 -7.82
N GLU A 37 10.07 -0.78 -7.72
CA GLU A 37 10.95 -0.69 -6.55
C GLU A 37 11.31 0.76 -6.32
N ALA A 38 11.41 1.17 -5.04
CA ALA A 38 11.78 2.52 -4.70
C ALA A 38 12.47 2.58 -3.33
N SER A 39 13.39 3.52 -3.19
CA SER A 39 14.03 3.80 -1.91
C SER A 39 13.08 4.56 -0.98
N VAL A 40 13.38 4.52 0.31
CA VAL A 40 12.64 5.31 1.31
C VAL A 40 12.61 6.79 0.90
N LYS A 41 13.75 7.32 0.44
CA LYS A 41 13.84 8.72 0.00
C LYS A 41 12.93 8.99 -1.20
N GLU A 42 12.95 8.12 -2.20
CA GLU A 42 12.11 8.26 -3.38
C GLU A 42 10.61 8.20 -3.02
N ILE A 43 10.24 7.26 -2.15
CA ILE A 43 8.86 7.14 -1.67
C ILE A 43 8.45 8.43 -0.96
N ALA A 44 9.27 8.90 -0.02
CA ALA A 44 9.00 10.10 0.77
C ALA A 44 8.79 11.32 -0.11
N GLU A 45 9.64 11.52 -1.11
CA GLU A 45 9.51 12.61 -2.07
C GLU A 45 8.22 12.48 -2.90
N ALA A 46 7.93 11.27 -3.38
CA ALA A 46 6.76 11.02 -4.22
C ALA A 46 5.44 11.31 -3.51
N ILE A 47 5.32 10.90 -2.26
CA ILE A 47 4.07 11.06 -1.51
C ILE A 47 4.03 12.34 -0.67
N GLY A 48 5.15 13.08 -0.58
CA GLY A 48 5.20 14.32 0.19
C GLY A 48 5.14 14.11 1.70
N ARG A 49 5.84 13.08 2.20
CA ARG A 49 5.89 12.75 3.63
C ARG A 49 7.34 12.54 4.08
N PRO A 50 7.63 12.71 5.37
CA PRO A 50 8.99 12.50 5.89
C PRO A 50 9.46 11.06 5.75
N GLU A 51 10.77 10.89 5.56
CA GLU A 51 11.38 9.56 5.43
C GLU A 51 11.17 8.68 6.66
N ASN A 52 11.23 9.27 7.86
CA ASN A 52 11.01 8.51 9.10
C ASN A 52 9.58 7.93 9.17
N LEU A 53 8.60 8.63 8.62
CA LEU A 53 7.22 8.13 8.57
C LEU A 53 7.10 6.96 7.59
N VAL A 54 7.74 7.06 6.41
CA VAL A 54 7.79 5.97 5.43
C VAL A 54 8.44 4.74 6.05
N SER A 55 9.59 4.90 6.69
CA SER A 55 10.31 3.82 7.36
C SER A 55 9.46 3.16 8.45
N TYR A 56 8.74 3.96 9.23
CA TYR A 56 7.84 3.46 10.26
C TYR A 56 6.75 2.56 9.65
N HIS A 57 6.09 3.02 8.62
CA HIS A 57 5.03 2.25 7.95
C HIS A 57 5.56 0.97 7.32
N MET A 58 6.71 1.03 6.67
CA MET A 58 7.29 -0.15 6.04
C MET A 58 7.72 -1.19 7.08
N SER A 59 8.30 -0.75 8.19
CA SER A 59 8.66 -1.66 9.29
C SER A 59 7.43 -2.32 9.90
N ALA A 60 6.34 -1.59 10.04
CA ALA A 60 5.10 -2.10 10.63
C ALA A 60 4.48 -3.23 9.79
N VAL A 61 4.62 -3.20 8.47
CA VAL A 61 3.97 -4.17 7.57
C VAL A 61 4.90 -5.26 7.05
N LYS A 62 6.19 -5.12 7.28
CA LYS A 62 7.20 -6.05 6.75
C LYS A 62 6.93 -7.51 7.15
N ARG A 63 6.50 -7.74 8.37
CA ARG A 63 6.24 -9.10 8.90
C ARG A 63 5.12 -9.85 8.18
N LEU A 64 4.24 -9.14 7.46
CA LEU A 64 3.14 -9.77 6.73
C LEU A 64 3.60 -10.42 5.41
N GLY A 65 4.84 -10.16 5.00
CA GLY A 65 5.41 -10.83 3.85
C GLY A 65 5.01 -10.29 2.48
N PHE A 66 4.28 -9.17 2.42
CA PHE A 66 3.88 -8.58 1.15
C PHE A 66 4.86 -7.54 0.63
N ILE A 67 5.82 -7.13 1.47
CA ILE A 67 6.83 -6.13 1.14
C ILE A 67 8.20 -6.78 1.21
N GLY A 68 8.94 -6.72 0.11
CA GLY A 68 10.35 -7.11 0.07
C GLY A 68 11.21 -5.87 0.23
N PHE A 69 12.45 -6.07 0.67
CA PHE A 69 13.40 -4.97 0.77
C PHE A 69 14.82 -5.47 0.50
N ARG A 70 15.68 -4.53 0.12
CA ARG A 70 17.12 -4.76 0.00
C ARG A 70 17.86 -3.51 0.42
N LYS A 71 19.06 -3.68 0.94
CA LYS A 71 19.92 -2.58 1.32
C LYS A 71 21.03 -2.40 0.29
N VAL A 72 21.26 -1.16 -0.11
CA VAL A 72 22.37 -0.79 -0.96
C VAL A 72 23.09 0.39 -0.28
N GLY A 73 24.22 0.12 0.37
CA GLY A 73 24.89 1.11 1.19
C GLY A 73 23.98 1.54 2.36
N LYS A 74 23.68 2.82 2.44
CA LYS A 74 22.79 3.40 3.46
C LYS A 74 21.33 3.41 3.04
N ASN A 75 21.03 3.02 1.81
CA ASN A 75 19.69 3.09 1.26
C ASN A 75 18.94 1.78 1.40
N VAL A 76 17.66 1.86 1.71
CA VAL A 76 16.75 0.72 1.74
C VAL A 76 15.75 0.90 0.61
N TYR A 77 15.64 -0.14 -0.22
CA TYR A 77 14.70 -0.18 -1.34
C TYR A 77 13.60 -1.17 -1.03
N TYR A 78 12.36 -0.77 -1.26
CA TYR A 78 11.17 -1.59 -1.03
C TYR A 78 10.49 -1.96 -2.34
N ARG A 79 9.81 -3.10 -2.36
CA ARG A 79 9.01 -3.56 -3.48
C ARG A 79 7.81 -4.37 -2.98
N LEU A 80 6.77 -4.46 -3.79
CA LEU A 80 5.71 -5.43 -3.56
C LEU A 80 6.21 -6.80 -4.01
N VAL A 81 5.96 -7.83 -3.21
CA VAL A 81 6.47 -9.18 -3.49
C VAL A 81 5.53 -9.96 -4.41
N ASP A 82 4.26 -9.61 -4.42
CA ASP A 82 3.23 -10.37 -5.15
C ASP A 82 2.36 -9.42 -5.97
N ASP A 83 2.29 -9.65 -7.27
CA ASP A 83 1.51 -8.83 -8.21
C ASP A 83 0.01 -8.83 -7.91
N ARG A 84 -0.49 -9.85 -7.21
CA ARG A 84 -1.90 -9.90 -6.82
C ARG A 84 -2.26 -8.78 -5.86
N LEU A 85 -1.31 -8.30 -5.06
CA LEU A 85 -1.55 -7.15 -4.19
C LEU A 85 -1.81 -5.89 -5.03
N LYS A 86 -1.06 -5.70 -6.11
CA LYS A 86 -1.30 -4.62 -7.06
C LYS A 86 -2.72 -4.73 -7.65
N LYS A 87 -3.12 -5.92 -8.08
CA LYS A 87 -4.46 -6.16 -8.63
C LYS A 87 -5.55 -5.87 -7.62
N LEU A 88 -5.35 -6.28 -6.36
CA LEU A 88 -6.30 -6.01 -5.29
C LEU A 88 -6.53 -4.52 -5.10
N ILE A 89 -5.45 -3.75 -5.06
CA ILE A 89 -5.52 -2.29 -4.93
C ILE A 89 -6.23 -1.68 -6.15
N GLN A 90 -5.89 -2.13 -7.35
CA GLN A 90 -6.54 -1.65 -8.58
C GLN A 90 -8.05 -1.90 -8.55
N VAL A 91 -8.46 -3.10 -8.17
CA VAL A 91 -9.88 -3.46 -8.08
C VAL A 91 -10.60 -2.61 -7.03
N ALA A 92 -9.97 -2.40 -5.89
CA ALA A 92 -10.53 -1.56 -4.84
C ALA A 92 -10.73 -0.11 -5.34
N MET A 93 -9.75 0.44 -6.04
CA MET A 93 -9.84 1.79 -6.59
C MET A 93 -10.94 1.89 -7.66
N GLU A 94 -11.01 0.90 -8.55
CA GLU A 94 -12.06 0.85 -9.58
C GLU A 94 -13.46 0.74 -8.97
N LEU A 95 -13.59 -0.09 -7.95
CA LEU A 95 -14.87 -0.28 -7.26
C LEU A 95 -15.36 1.02 -6.63
N VAL A 96 -14.46 1.76 -5.98
CA VAL A 96 -14.80 3.04 -5.35
C VAL A 96 -15.07 4.11 -6.41
N GLU A 97 -14.23 4.21 -7.43
CA GLU A 97 -14.36 5.21 -8.50
C GLU A 97 -15.66 5.03 -9.30
N SER A 98 -16.10 3.79 -9.51
CA SER A 98 -17.35 3.51 -10.21
C SER A 98 -18.60 3.95 -9.44
N ARG A 99 -18.47 4.24 -8.14
CA ARG A 99 -19.52 4.78 -7.29
C ARG A 99 -19.45 6.30 -7.31
N GLN A 100 -20.19 6.93 -8.20
CA GLN A 100 -20.15 8.39 -8.35
C GLN A 100 -20.83 9.15 -7.21
N GLU A 101 -21.75 8.49 -6.49
CA GLU A 101 -22.45 9.10 -5.38
C GLU A 101 -22.19 8.34 -4.09
N PHE A 102 -21.69 9.07 -3.10
CA PHE A 102 -21.50 8.55 -1.75
C PHE A 102 -22.58 9.14 -0.86
N SER A 103 -23.23 8.30 -0.05
CA SER A 103 -24.19 8.76 0.96
C SER A 103 -23.50 9.68 1.98
N ILE A 104 -22.24 9.40 2.28
CA ILE A 104 -21.41 10.21 3.16
C ILE A 104 -20.10 10.44 2.41
N LYS A 105 -19.72 11.70 2.23
CA LYS A 105 -18.44 12.03 1.60
C LYS A 105 -17.30 11.71 2.56
N PRO A 106 -16.36 10.84 2.17
CA PRO A 106 -15.19 10.59 2.99
C PRO A 106 -14.30 11.82 3.02
N ARG A 107 -13.41 11.88 4.01
CA ARG A 107 -12.42 12.95 4.09
C ARG A 107 -11.51 12.92 2.87
N ARG A 108 -11.32 14.09 2.24
CA ARG A 108 -10.34 14.21 1.17
C ARG A 108 -8.94 14.10 1.76
N LEU A 109 -8.16 13.17 1.24
CA LEU A 109 -6.78 12.96 1.68
C LEU A 109 -5.87 13.95 0.95
N LYS A 110 -4.90 14.50 1.69
CA LYS A 110 -3.90 15.40 1.13
C LYS A 110 -2.62 14.61 0.86
N PHE A 111 -2.20 14.61 -0.39
CA PHE A 111 -0.96 13.94 -0.79
C PHE A 111 -0.50 14.51 -2.13
N ARG A 112 0.76 14.22 -2.47
CA ARG A 112 1.31 14.58 -3.77
C ARG A 112 0.81 13.56 -4.79
N VAL A 113 0.05 14.02 -5.80
CA VAL A 113 -0.68 13.16 -6.74
C VAL A 113 -0.01 12.98 -8.08
N LYS A 114 0.98 13.81 -8.39
CA LYS A 114 1.51 13.95 -9.75
C LYS A 114 1.99 12.64 -10.37
N GLU A 115 2.62 11.79 -9.57
CA GLU A 115 3.15 10.50 -10.00
C GLU A 115 2.18 9.34 -9.80
N MET A 116 1.03 9.61 -9.19
CA MET A 116 0.02 8.60 -8.86
C MET A 116 -1.19 8.68 -9.76
N ALA A 117 -1.44 9.84 -10.37
CA ALA A 117 -2.60 10.07 -11.21
C ALA A 117 -2.56 9.20 -12.46
N GLY A 118 -3.71 8.62 -12.78
CA GLY A 118 -3.95 7.93 -14.04
C GLY A 118 -3.63 6.44 -14.07
N ASN A 119 -2.80 5.91 -13.18
CA ASN A 119 -2.39 4.51 -13.26
C ASN A 119 -2.09 3.88 -11.91
N VAL A 120 -2.92 3.01 -11.52
CA VAL A 120 -2.58 2.09 -10.45
C VAL A 120 -2.58 0.67 -10.95
#